data_2c01850749c84b9d28052f94cbe4f2db
#
_entry.id   2c01850749c84b9d28052f94cbe4f2db
#
_cell.length_a   1.000
_cell.length_b   1.000
_cell.length_c   1.000
_cell.angle_alpha   90.00
_cell.angle_beta   90.00
_cell.angle_gamma   90.00
#
_symmetry.space_group_name_H-M   'P 1'
#
loop_
_entity.id
_entity.type
_entity.pdbx_description
1 polymer ?
#
loop_
_entity_poly.entity_id
_entity_poly.type
_entity_poly.pdbx_seq_one_letter_code
_entity_poly.pdbx_strand_id
1 'polypeptide(L)'
;EVAHELVFVGKGMLRQYYYKNGKDVTEHFSYEGCILMCIESLLKQVPTRLIIETLEPAVIYLFPYDKMMQLTKQNWEINMFYRKILEYSLIVSQTKADSWRFESARERYNLLLETHPEIIKRAPLAHIASYLLMTPETLSRVRSGVL
;
A
#
# COMPACT_ATOMS: atom_id res chain seq x y z
N GLU A 1 12.81 4.54 11.90
CA GLU A 1 13.45 3.23 12.16
C GLU A 1 13.73 2.52 10.84
N VAL A 2 14.69 1.57 10.84
CA VAL A 2 14.95 0.69 9.70
C VAL A 2 13.92 -0.44 9.73
N ALA A 3 13.31 -0.75 8.60
CA ALA A 3 12.40 -1.89 8.49
C ALA A 3 13.21 -3.21 8.42
N HIS A 4 12.73 -4.22 9.13
CA HIS A 4 13.39 -5.54 9.20
C HIS A 4 12.44 -6.69 8.84
N GLU A 5 11.16 -6.42 8.61
CA GLU A 5 10.15 -7.44 8.36
C GLU A 5 9.33 -7.15 7.10
N LEU A 6 8.87 -8.24 6.46
CA LEU A 6 7.71 -8.23 5.60
C LEU A 6 6.47 -8.45 6.48
N VAL A 7 5.37 -7.79 6.15
CA VAL A 7 4.12 -7.90 6.90
C VAL A 7 3.06 -8.55 6.02
N PHE A 8 2.56 -9.71 6.41
CA PHE A 8 1.40 -10.34 5.78
C PHE A 8 0.13 -10.04 6.58
N VAL A 9 -0.90 -9.60 5.90
CA VAL A 9 -2.20 -9.28 6.52
C VAL A 9 -3.09 -10.52 6.49
N GLY A 10 -3.29 -11.14 7.66
CA GLY A 10 -4.18 -12.29 7.81
C GLY A 10 -5.64 -11.87 7.99
N LYS A 11 -5.88 -10.73 8.66
CA LYS A 11 -7.21 -10.15 8.86
C LYS A 11 -7.09 -8.65 9.10
N GLY A 12 -8.10 -7.90 8.66
CA GLY A 12 -8.20 -6.46 8.88
C GLY A 12 -7.60 -5.64 7.75
N MET A 13 -7.60 -4.33 7.92
CA MET A 13 -7.07 -3.37 6.95
C MET A 13 -6.04 -2.46 7.60
N LEU A 14 -4.94 -2.25 6.88
CA LEU A 14 -3.85 -1.36 7.27
C LEU A 14 -3.63 -0.31 6.18
N ARG A 15 -3.02 0.81 6.54
CA ARG A 15 -2.44 1.75 5.59
C ARG A 15 -0.97 1.99 5.87
N GLN A 16 -0.21 2.28 4.82
CA GLN A 16 1.09 2.92 4.90
C GLN A 16 0.90 4.39 4.54
N TYR A 17 1.49 5.29 5.33
CA TYR A 17 1.43 6.71 5.09
C TYR A 17 2.72 7.41 5.53
N TYR A 18 2.89 8.65 5.12
CA TYR A 18 3.99 9.52 5.54
C TYR A 18 3.48 10.95 5.74
N TYR A 19 4.25 11.77 6.46
CA TYR A 19 3.94 13.19 6.60
C TYR A 19 4.63 14.02 5.53
N LYS A 20 3.88 14.90 4.88
CA LYS A 20 4.37 15.89 3.92
C LYS A 20 3.71 17.24 4.23
N ASN A 21 4.53 18.25 4.57
CA ASN A 21 4.06 19.60 4.91
C ASN A 21 2.95 19.62 6.00
N GLY A 22 3.14 18.79 7.04
CA GLY A 22 2.21 18.70 8.17
C GLY A 22 0.92 17.91 7.89
N LYS A 23 0.76 17.35 6.70
CA LYS A 23 -0.38 16.48 6.33
C LYS A 23 0.07 15.04 6.18
N ASP A 24 -0.75 14.10 6.62
CA ASP A 24 -0.52 12.70 6.32
C ASP A 24 -0.91 12.39 4.87
N VAL A 25 -0.10 11.60 4.20
CA VAL A 25 -0.33 11.17 2.83
C VAL A 25 -0.33 9.65 2.80
N THR A 26 -1.48 9.07 2.46
CA THR A 26 -1.63 7.62 2.35
C THR A 26 -0.91 7.13 1.09
N GLU A 27 0.04 6.22 1.29
CA GLU A 27 0.84 5.63 0.21
C GLU A 27 0.22 4.33 -0.31
N HIS A 28 -0.17 3.44 0.60
CA HIS A 28 -0.79 2.15 0.27
C HIS A 28 -1.86 1.78 1.29
N PHE A 29 -2.85 1.02 0.83
CA PHE A 29 -3.73 0.21 1.67
C PHE A 29 -3.36 -1.26 1.50
N SER A 30 -3.49 -2.02 2.58
CA SER A 30 -3.29 -3.47 2.60
C SER A 30 -4.38 -4.12 3.43
N TYR A 31 -4.95 -5.19 2.92
CA TYR A 31 -6.02 -5.95 3.58
C TYR A 31 -5.73 -7.46 3.43
N GLU A 32 -6.65 -8.30 3.77
CA GLU A 32 -6.45 -9.76 3.81
C GLU A 32 -5.75 -10.30 2.56
N GLY A 33 -4.69 -11.07 2.76
CA GLY A 33 -3.89 -11.66 1.69
C GLY A 33 -2.78 -10.76 1.13
N CYS A 34 -2.74 -9.47 1.50
CA CYS A 34 -1.69 -8.57 1.06
C CYS A 34 -0.39 -8.78 1.83
N ILE A 35 0.73 -8.59 1.14
CA ILE A 35 2.05 -8.43 1.75
C ILE A 35 2.44 -6.98 1.59
N LEU A 36 2.77 -6.31 2.69
CA LEU A 36 3.30 -4.96 2.66
C LEU A 36 4.75 -4.94 3.15
N MET A 37 5.52 -4.02 2.60
CA MET A 37 6.92 -3.84 2.96
C MET A 37 7.37 -2.40 2.73
N CYS A 38 8.33 -1.94 3.53
CA CYS A 38 9.06 -0.70 3.26
C CYS A 38 10.29 -1.04 2.41
N ILE A 39 10.08 -1.23 1.10
CA ILE A 39 11.06 -1.86 0.20
C ILE A 39 12.41 -1.15 0.19
N GLU A 40 12.43 0.19 0.15
CA GLU A 40 13.68 0.95 0.19
C GLU A 40 14.46 0.71 1.47
N SER A 41 13.76 0.72 2.62
CA SER A 41 14.37 0.48 3.93
C SER A 41 14.91 -0.93 4.06
N LEU A 42 14.14 -1.94 3.60
CA LEU A 42 14.58 -3.33 3.61
C LEU A 42 15.83 -3.57 2.75
N LEU A 43 15.85 -3.01 1.53
CA LEU A 43 16.94 -3.26 0.59
C LEU A 43 18.18 -2.43 0.89
N LYS A 44 18.03 -1.16 1.28
CA LYS A 44 19.15 -0.24 1.53
C LYS A 44 19.60 -0.16 2.98
N GLN A 45 18.83 -0.77 3.90
CA GLN A 45 19.06 -0.69 5.35
C GLN A 45 19.15 0.76 5.86
N VAL A 46 18.24 1.61 5.36
CA VAL A 46 18.08 3.01 5.77
C VAL A 46 16.75 3.22 6.49
N PRO A 47 16.63 4.23 7.37
CA PRO A 47 15.35 4.54 8.02
C PRO A 47 14.25 4.84 7.01
N THR A 48 13.07 4.25 7.22
CA THR A 48 11.88 4.56 6.44
C THR A 48 11.15 5.80 6.96
N ARG A 49 10.50 6.54 6.06
CA ARG A 49 9.53 7.60 6.40
C ARG A 49 8.09 7.07 6.49
N LEU A 50 7.87 5.84 6.03
CA LEU A 50 6.55 5.24 6.04
C LEU A 50 6.18 4.78 7.45
N ILE A 51 4.95 5.05 7.81
CA ILE A 51 4.32 4.62 9.06
C ILE A 51 3.22 3.63 8.68
N ILE A 52 3.11 2.56 9.44
CA ILE A 52 2.04 1.56 9.27
C ILE A 52 1.02 1.78 10.37
N GLU A 53 -0.26 1.87 9.98
CA GLU A 53 -1.38 2.04 10.88
C GLU A 53 -2.47 1.02 10.54
N THR A 54 -3.05 0.40 11.57
CA THR A 54 -4.25 -0.43 11.42
C THR A 54 -5.49 0.45 11.41
N LEU A 55 -6.39 0.27 10.44
CA LEU A 55 -7.65 1.03 10.35
C LEU A 55 -8.80 0.34 11.06
N GLU A 56 -8.62 -0.92 11.43
CA GLU A 56 -9.57 -1.76 12.16
C GLU A 56 -8.81 -2.86 12.92
N PRO A 57 -9.45 -3.65 13.80
CA PRO A 57 -8.81 -4.78 14.45
C PRO A 57 -8.19 -5.74 13.43
N ALA A 58 -6.89 -5.99 13.55
CA ALA A 58 -6.13 -6.71 12.54
C ALA A 58 -5.31 -7.86 13.15
N VAL A 59 -5.08 -8.89 12.33
CA VAL A 59 -4.12 -9.96 12.58
C VAL A 59 -3.05 -9.87 11.50
N ILE A 60 -1.81 -9.66 11.91
CA ILE A 60 -0.67 -9.56 11.02
C ILE A 60 0.37 -10.61 11.37
N TYR A 61 1.08 -11.08 10.36
CA TYR A 61 2.21 -11.99 10.51
C TYR A 61 3.47 -11.24 10.05
N LEU A 62 4.45 -11.16 10.95
CA LEU A 62 5.75 -10.54 10.67
C LEU A 62 6.73 -11.61 10.22
N PHE A 63 7.35 -11.40 9.09
CA PHE A 63 8.36 -12.29 8.57
C PHE A 63 9.70 -11.57 8.46
N PRO A 64 10.73 -11.96 9.26
CA PRO A 64 12.04 -11.31 9.25
C PRO A 64 12.68 -11.36 7.86
N TYR A 65 13.13 -10.22 7.36
CA TYR A 65 13.71 -10.10 6.02
C TYR A 65 14.99 -10.92 5.84
N ASP A 66 15.84 -10.96 6.85
CA ASP A 66 17.07 -11.78 6.84
C ASP A 66 16.77 -13.27 6.70
N LYS A 67 15.69 -13.76 7.34
CA LYS A 67 15.23 -15.14 7.21
C LYS A 67 14.67 -15.42 5.80
N MET A 68 13.94 -14.47 5.24
CA MET A 68 13.50 -14.57 3.83
C MET A 68 14.72 -14.73 2.92
N MET A 69 15.73 -13.89 3.08
CA MET A 69 16.94 -13.93 2.26
C MET A 69 17.75 -15.22 2.44
N GLN A 70 17.78 -15.80 3.63
CA GLN A 70 18.38 -17.10 3.86
C GLN A 70 17.61 -18.21 3.12
N LEU A 71 16.29 -18.22 3.22
CA LEU A 71 15.44 -19.22 2.57
C LEU A 71 15.49 -19.14 1.03
N THR A 72 15.55 -17.93 0.46
CA THR A 72 15.67 -17.77 -1.00
C THR A 72 16.95 -18.35 -1.57
N LYS A 73 18.03 -18.41 -0.77
CA LYS A 73 19.30 -19.04 -1.17
C LYS A 73 19.25 -20.58 -1.15
N GLN A 74 18.38 -21.14 -0.33
CA GLN A 74 18.30 -22.56 -0.07
C GLN A 74 17.17 -23.27 -0.82
N ASN A 75 16.15 -22.52 -1.23
CA ASN A 75 14.95 -23.06 -1.83
C ASN A 75 14.52 -22.23 -3.04
N TRP A 76 14.48 -22.88 -4.21
CA TRP A 76 14.11 -22.26 -5.48
C TRP A 76 12.66 -21.74 -5.48
N GLU A 77 11.72 -22.47 -4.90
CA GLU A 77 10.31 -22.08 -4.86
C GLU A 77 10.11 -20.81 -4.02
N ILE A 78 10.82 -20.70 -2.88
CA ILE A 78 10.80 -19.49 -2.05
C ILE A 78 11.46 -18.32 -2.80
N ASN A 79 12.53 -18.57 -3.53
CA ASN A 79 13.15 -17.54 -4.37
C ASN A 79 12.18 -17.02 -5.43
N MET A 80 11.49 -17.93 -6.14
CA MET A 80 10.49 -17.58 -7.13
C MET A 80 9.30 -16.82 -6.52
N PHE A 81 8.84 -17.23 -5.34
CA PHE A 81 7.79 -16.54 -4.60
C PHE A 81 8.20 -15.10 -4.23
N TYR A 82 9.40 -14.93 -3.65
CA TYR A 82 9.92 -13.60 -3.32
C TYR A 82 10.07 -12.71 -4.56
N ARG A 83 10.57 -13.26 -5.65
CA ARG A 83 10.65 -12.56 -6.93
C ARG A 83 9.27 -12.09 -7.39
N LYS A 84 8.23 -12.92 -7.29
CA LYS A 84 6.85 -12.54 -7.62
C LYS A 84 6.31 -11.40 -6.76
N ILE A 85 6.66 -11.37 -5.47
CA ILE A 85 6.31 -10.24 -4.59
C ILE A 85 6.95 -8.95 -5.12
N LEU A 86 8.23 -8.97 -5.49
CA LEU A 86 8.93 -7.81 -6.03
C LEU A 86 8.39 -7.35 -7.39
N GLU A 87 8.13 -8.29 -8.30
CA GLU A 87 7.52 -8.01 -9.61
C GLU A 87 6.14 -7.34 -9.43
N TYR A 88 5.30 -7.88 -8.55
CA TYR A 88 4.01 -7.29 -8.21
C TYR A 88 4.14 -5.89 -7.62
N SER A 89 5.05 -5.70 -6.66
CA SER A 89 5.30 -4.38 -6.04
C SER A 89 5.75 -3.34 -7.07
N LEU A 90 6.57 -3.73 -8.03
CA LEU A 90 7.02 -2.86 -9.12
C LEU A 90 5.85 -2.46 -10.03
N ILE A 91 5.00 -3.42 -10.42
CA ILE A 91 3.82 -3.15 -11.25
C ILE A 91 2.86 -2.21 -10.52
N VAL A 92 2.56 -2.46 -9.24
CA VAL A 92 1.68 -1.59 -8.43
C VAL A 92 2.24 -0.17 -8.36
N SER A 93 3.54 -0.03 -8.11
CA SER A 93 4.21 1.28 -8.05
C SER A 93 4.14 2.02 -9.39
N GLN A 94 4.39 1.32 -10.51
CA GLN A 94 4.33 1.89 -11.85
C GLN A 94 2.89 2.32 -12.19
N THR A 95 1.91 1.43 -12.00
CA THR A 95 0.50 1.73 -12.25
C THR A 95 0.03 2.95 -11.46
N LYS A 96 0.42 3.05 -10.19
CA LYS A 96 0.10 4.20 -9.34
C LYS A 96 0.73 5.50 -9.86
N ALA A 97 1.99 5.45 -10.26
CA ALA A 97 2.69 6.61 -10.82
C ALA A 97 2.04 7.08 -12.13
N ASP A 98 1.62 6.15 -13.00
CA ASP A 98 0.95 6.47 -14.26
C ASP A 98 -0.46 7.03 -14.03
N SER A 99 -1.21 6.46 -13.10
CA SER A 99 -2.51 6.96 -12.68
C SER A 99 -2.43 8.42 -12.19
N TRP A 100 -1.43 8.76 -11.40
CA TRP A 100 -1.23 10.14 -10.95
C TRP A 100 -0.85 11.13 -12.05
N ARG A 101 -0.18 10.66 -13.11
CA ARG A 101 0.28 11.50 -14.22
C ARG A 101 -0.80 11.74 -15.27
N PHE A 102 -1.61 10.71 -15.54
CA PHE A 102 -2.44 10.68 -16.75
C PHE A 102 -3.94 10.65 -16.47
N GLU A 103 -4.37 10.26 -15.26
CA GLU A 103 -5.78 10.10 -14.96
C GLU A 103 -6.37 11.31 -14.22
N SER A 104 -7.61 11.65 -14.54
CA SER A 104 -8.42 12.61 -13.80
C SER A 104 -8.80 12.07 -12.41
N ALA A 105 -9.26 12.94 -11.51
CA ALA A 105 -9.74 12.54 -10.20
C ALA A 105 -10.85 11.48 -10.27
N ARG A 106 -11.76 11.60 -11.25
CA ARG A 106 -12.85 10.65 -11.47
C ARG A 106 -12.35 9.29 -11.95
N GLU A 107 -11.42 9.26 -12.89
CA GLU A 107 -10.82 8.03 -13.40
C GLU A 107 -10.07 7.28 -12.30
N ARG A 108 -9.27 7.98 -11.49
CA ARG A 108 -8.58 7.38 -10.34
C ARG A 108 -9.54 6.75 -9.33
N TYR A 109 -10.66 7.42 -9.04
CA TYR A 109 -11.67 6.88 -8.14
C TYR A 109 -12.35 5.64 -8.72
N ASN A 110 -12.74 5.68 -10.00
CA ASN A 110 -13.39 4.56 -10.69
C ASN A 110 -12.46 3.34 -10.75
N LEU A 111 -11.18 3.56 -11.08
CA LEU A 111 -10.18 2.49 -11.07
C LEU A 111 -10.04 1.84 -9.69
N LEU A 112 -9.99 2.66 -8.61
CA LEU A 112 -9.93 2.13 -7.26
C LEU A 112 -11.19 1.34 -6.89
N LEU A 113 -12.37 1.83 -7.28
CA LEU A 113 -13.65 1.16 -7.05
C LEU A 113 -13.73 -0.21 -7.75
N GLU A 114 -13.21 -0.30 -8.95
CA GLU A 114 -13.20 -1.53 -9.76
C GLU A 114 -12.17 -2.54 -9.27
N THR A 115 -10.96 -2.07 -8.95
CA THR A 115 -9.84 -2.97 -8.60
C THR A 115 -9.76 -3.31 -7.12
N HIS A 116 -10.15 -2.39 -6.24
CA HIS A 116 -10.04 -2.54 -4.78
C HIS A 116 -11.29 -2.02 -4.05
N PRO A 117 -12.49 -2.59 -4.31
CA PRO A 117 -13.73 -2.14 -3.68
C PRO A 117 -13.72 -2.22 -2.16
N GLU A 118 -12.91 -3.10 -1.56
CA GLU A 118 -12.76 -3.22 -0.11
C GLU A 118 -12.20 -1.95 0.53
N ILE A 119 -11.31 -1.23 -0.16
CA ILE A 119 -10.79 0.05 0.34
C ILE A 119 -11.91 1.08 0.44
N ILE A 120 -12.75 1.17 -0.59
CA ILE A 120 -13.89 2.11 -0.63
C ILE A 120 -14.91 1.83 0.47
N LYS A 121 -15.11 0.56 0.84
CA LYS A 121 -16.07 0.14 1.87
C LYS A 121 -15.56 0.34 3.29
N ARG A 122 -14.25 0.16 3.53
CA ARG A 122 -13.68 -0.01 4.86
C ARG A 122 -12.81 1.17 5.31
N ALA A 123 -12.13 1.86 4.38
CA ALA A 123 -11.23 2.94 4.73
C ALA A 123 -11.98 4.28 4.96
N PRO A 124 -11.52 5.12 5.89
CA PRO A 124 -12.04 6.48 6.07
C PRO A 124 -11.89 7.32 4.80
N LEU A 125 -12.92 8.14 4.50
CA LEU A 125 -12.96 8.98 3.30
C LEU A 125 -11.72 9.88 3.15
N ALA A 126 -11.23 10.44 4.24
CA ALA A 126 -10.03 11.29 4.24
C ALA A 126 -8.78 10.54 3.77
N HIS A 127 -8.63 9.26 4.17
CA HIS A 127 -7.50 8.43 3.76
C HIS A 127 -7.61 8.00 2.29
N ILE A 128 -8.83 7.72 1.81
CA ILE A 128 -9.09 7.44 0.39
C ILE A 128 -8.76 8.68 -0.45
N ALA A 129 -9.22 9.85 -0.05
CA ALA A 129 -8.92 11.11 -0.75
C ALA A 129 -7.41 11.37 -0.81
N SER A 130 -6.71 11.19 0.31
CA SER A 130 -5.25 11.30 0.40
C SER A 130 -4.54 10.33 -0.54
N TYR A 131 -4.96 9.06 -0.57
CA TYR A 131 -4.43 8.02 -1.46
C TYR A 131 -4.61 8.37 -2.94
N LEU A 132 -5.77 8.94 -3.29
CA LEU A 132 -6.11 9.37 -4.65
C LEU A 132 -5.54 10.74 -5.02
N LEU A 133 -4.75 11.38 -4.12
CA LEU A 133 -4.20 12.73 -4.29
C LEU A 133 -5.27 13.78 -4.63
N MET A 134 -6.35 13.78 -3.86
CA MET A 134 -7.40 14.78 -3.95
C MET A 134 -7.89 15.20 -2.56
N THR A 135 -8.65 16.28 -2.49
CA THR A 135 -9.27 16.68 -1.21
C THR A 135 -10.51 15.83 -0.91
N PRO A 136 -10.92 15.70 0.37
CA PRO A 136 -12.16 15.02 0.72
C PRO A 136 -13.39 15.62 0.03
N GLU A 137 -13.42 16.94 -0.19
CA GLU A 137 -14.47 17.64 -0.91
C GLU A 137 -14.52 17.23 -2.39
N THR A 138 -13.34 17.14 -3.04
CA THR A 138 -13.22 16.66 -4.42
C THR A 138 -13.73 15.22 -4.53
N LEU A 139 -13.30 14.35 -3.60
CA LEU A 139 -13.76 12.95 -3.56
C LEU A 139 -15.28 12.85 -3.38
N SER A 140 -15.86 13.68 -2.50
CA SER A 140 -17.31 13.73 -2.30
C SER A 140 -18.04 14.10 -3.57
N ARG A 141 -17.54 15.10 -4.35
CA ARG A 141 -18.11 15.50 -5.64
C ARG A 141 -17.99 14.41 -6.71
N VAL A 142 -16.85 13.73 -6.78
CA VAL A 142 -16.65 12.59 -7.68
C VAL A 142 -17.66 11.47 -7.38
N ARG A 143 -17.85 11.15 -6.10
CA ARG A 143 -18.81 10.11 -5.66
C ARG A 143 -20.27 10.46 -5.97
N SER A 144 -20.64 11.73 -5.87
CA SER A 144 -21.99 12.20 -6.20
C SER A 144 -22.24 12.42 -7.70
N GLY A 145 -21.22 12.20 -8.55
CA GLY A 145 -21.33 12.38 -9.98
C GLY A 145 -21.33 13.84 -10.45
N VAL A 146 -20.92 14.78 -9.58
CA VAL A 146 -20.85 16.23 -9.88
C VAL A 146 -19.53 16.59 -10.59
N LEU A 147 -18.52 15.74 -10.51
CA LEU A 147 -17.22 15.84 -11.21
C LEU A 147 -17.00 14.61 -12.07
#